data_b646ca4e325cbc386ff1b2a1f263610e
#
_entry.id   b646ca4e325cbc386ff1b2a1f263610e
#
_cell.length_a   1.000
_cell.length_b   1.000
_cell.length_c   1.000
_cell.angle_alpha   90.00
_cell.angle_beta   90.00
_cell.angle_gamma   90.00
#
_symmetry.space_group_name_H-M   'P 1'
#
loop_
_entity.id
_entity.type
_entity.pdbx_description
1 polymer ?
#
loop_
_entity_poly.entity_id
_entity_poly.type
_entity_poly.pdbx_seq_one_letter_code
_entity_poly.pdbx_strand_id
1 'polypeptide(L)'
;MQISFIGAGKVGVSLGKYFMEKGRKVGGYYSLSPESAASAAKFTNTKQYNSLEEIISSSDMIFFTVPDDCISEVWEAAKPYAHEKIIAHCSGIHSSGIFSDIERTGSMAYSIHPLCAISDRKTSWQALGDVLFTIEGDERNISNIQNMFAQMGNRTCFISAENKIKYHAAASLASNHMTAVFFMA
;
A
#
# COMPACT_ATOMS: atom_id res chain seq x y z
N MET A 1 9.25 -11.15 8.18
CA MET A 1 8.46 -9.90 8.13
C MET A 1 7.02 -10.24 7.77
N GLN A 2 6.08 -9.91 8.64
CA GLN A 2 4.64 -10.06 8.45
C GLN A 2 4.02 -8.76 7.95
N ILE A 3 3.28 -8.82 6.84
CA ILE A 3 2.66 -7.66 6.19
C ILE A 3 1.16 -7.71 6.41
N SER A 4 0.53 -6.60 6.80
CA SER A 4 -0.92 -6.52 6.97
C SER A 4 -1.49 -5.22 6.36
N PHE A 5 -2.82 -5.20 6.20
CA PHE A 5 -3.50 -4.13 5.45
C PHE A 5 -4.61 -3.49 6.29
N ILE A 6 -4.51 -2.19 6.48
CA ILE A 6 -5.59 -1.35 6.97
C ILE A 6 -6.34 -0.81 5.76
N GLY A 7 -7.56 -1.28 5.56
CA GLY A 7 -8.35 -1.11 4.35
C GLY A 7 -8.43 -2.41 3.54
N ALA A 8 -9.67 -2.86 3.28
CA ALA A 8 -9.96 -4.09 2.55
C ALA A 8 -10.62 -3.80 1.20
N GLY A 9 -10.19 -2.70 0.55
CA GLY A 9 -10.62 -2.27 -0.78
C GLY A 9 -9.88 -3.00 -1.91
N LYS A 10 -10.03 -2.48 -3.13
CA LYS A 10 -9.43 -3.07 -4.34
C LYS A 10 -7.91 -3.16 -4.23
N VAL A 11 -7.24 -2.09 -3.78
CA VAL A 11 -5.78 -2.03 -3.67
C VAL A 11 -5.27 -3.00 -2.62
N GLY A 12 -5.80 -2.94 -1.40
CA GLY A 12 -5.34 -3.78 -0.29
C GLY A 12 -5.51 -5.28 -0.56
N VAL A 13 -6.65 -5.68 -1.12
CA VAL A 13 -6.91 -7.10 -1.43
C VAL A 13 -6.04 -7.59 -2.58
N SER A 14 -5.87 -6.78 -3.64
CA SER A 14 -5.01 -7.16 -4.77
C SER A 14 -3.55 -7.27 -4.35
N LEU A 15 -3.03 -6.31 -3.58
CA LEU A 15 -1.65 -6.37 -3.07
C LEU A 15 -1.45 -7.55 -2.12
N GLY A 16 -2.39 -7.77 -1.19
CA GLY A 16 -2.28 -8.87 -0.24
C GLY A 16 -2.30 -10.24 -0.94
N LYS A 17 -3.19 -10.43 -1.92
CA LYS A 17 -3.20 -11.66 -2.74
C LYS A 17 -1.90 -11.81 -3.51
N TYR A 18 -1.43 -10.75 -4.17
CA TYR A 18 -0.18 -10.76 -4.91
C TYR A 18 1.02 -11.10 -4.02
N PHE A 19 1.13 -10.47 -2.85
CA PHE A 19 2.23 -10.74 -1.91
C PHE A 19 2.25 -12.20 -1.46
N MET A 20 1.08 -12.78 -1.19
CA MET A 20 0.98 -14.21 -0.85
C MET A 20 1.44 -15.12 -1.98
N GLU A 21 1.00 -14.87 -3.22
CA GLU A 21 1.42 -15.65 -4.40
C GLU A 21 2.94 -15.55 -4.64
N LYS A 22 3.56 -14.47 -4.18
CA LYS A 22 5.02 -14.27 -4.18
C LYS A 22 5.72 -14.77 -2.91
N GLY A 23 5.05 -15.56 -2.08
CA GLY A 23 5.60 -16.20 -0.89
C GLY A 23 5.84 -15.26 0.29
N ARG A 24 5.20 -14.08 0.31
CA ARG A 24 5.27 -13.17 1.46
C ARG A 24 4.26 -13.56 2.52
N LYS A 25 4.64 -13.39 3.78
CA LYS A 25 3.74 -13.64 4.92
C LYS A 25 2.77 -12.48 5.07
N VAL A 26 1.51 -12.69 4.67
CA VAL A 26 0.43 -11.73 4.87
C VAL A 26 -0.34 -12.10 6.13
N GLY A 27 -0.42 -11.19 7.10
CA GLY A 27 -1.12 -11.37 8.36
C GLY A 27 -2.63 -11.27 8.20
N GLY A 28 -3.11 -10.31 7.43
CA GLY A 28 -4.53 -10.13 7.16
C GLY A 28 -4.98 -8.68 7.04
N TYR A 29 -6.26 -8.45 7.36
CA TYR A 29 -6.94 -7.18 7.09
C TYR A 29 -7.71 -6.65 8.29
N TYR A 30 -7.68 -5.33 8.44
CA TYR A 30 -8.62 -4.55 9.22
C TYR A 30 -9.36 -3.58 8.30
N SER A 31 -10.64 -3.37 8.56
CA SER A 31 -11.46 -2.38 7.85
C SER A 31 -12.59 -1.90 8.74
N LEU A 32 -13.04 -0.65 8.55
CA LEU A 32 -14.25 -0.13 9.21
C LEU A 32 -15.51 -0.94 8.84
N SER A 33 -15.53 -1.58 7.64
CA SER A 33 -16.53 -2.61 7.33
C SER A 33 -15.97 -3.98 7.69
N PRO A 34 -16.45 -4.64 8.76
CA PRO A 34 -16.05 -5.99 9.15
C PRO A 34 -16.28 -7.01 8.04
N GLU A 35 -17.36 -6.85 7.25
CA GLU A 35 -17.71 -7.73 6.14
C GLU A 35 -16.66 -7.65 5.02
N SER A 36 -16.14 -6.42 4.76
CA SER A 36 -15.08 -6.22 3.78
C SER A 36 -13.78 -6.88 4.23
N ALA A 37 -13.42 -6.73 5.50
CA ALA A 37 -12.24 -7.39 6.08
C ALA A 37 -12.37 -8.92 6.08
N ALA A 38 -13.55 -9.47 6.46
CA ALA A 38 -13.84 -10.90 6.42
C ALA A 38 -13.74 -11.46 4.99
N SER A 39 -14.32 -10.76 4.02
CA SER A 39 -14.27 -11.15 2.61
C SER A 39 -12.84 -11.15 2.07
N ALA A 40 -12.02 -10.14 2.44
CA ALA A 40 -10.61 -10.07 2.07
C ALA A 40 -9.80 -11.21 2.68
N ALA A 41 -9.96 -11.44 3.98
CA ALA A 41 -9.29 -12.50 4.72
C ALA A 41 -9.64 -13.88 4.14
N LYS A 42 -10.91 -14.12 3.82
CA LYS A 42 -11.35 -15.37 3.16
C LYS A 42 -10.71 -15.55 1.78
N PHE A 43 -10.68 -14.51 0.96
CA PHE A 43 -10.12 -14.57 -0.40
C PHE A 43 -8.62 -14.83 -0.38
N THR A 44 -7.91 -14.29 0.59
CA THR A 44 -6.46 -14.43 0.73
C THR A 44 -6.05 -15.53 1.72
N ASN A 45 -6.99 -16.26 2.31
CA ASN A 45 -6.74 -17.25 3.36
C ASN A 45 -5.85 -16.70 4.50
N THR A 46 -6.21 -15.51 5.00
CA THR A 46 -5.52 -14.80 6.07
C THR A 46 -6.46 -14.46 7.22
N LYS A 47 -6.00 -13.67 8.19
CA LYS A 47 -6.78 -13.28 9.36
C LYS A 47 -7.59 -12.01 9.10
N GLN A 48 -8.83 -11.96 9.63
CA GLN A 48 -9.54 -10.71 9.91
C GLN A 48 -9.11 -10.20 11.28
N TYR A 49 -8.79 -8.92 11.37
CA TYR A 49 -8.51 -8.23 12.62
C TYR A 49 -9.71 -7.36 13.02
N ASN A 50 -9.93 -7.22 14.33
CA ASN A 50 -11.08 -6.50 14.86
C ASN A 50 -10.75 -5.09 15.35
N SER A 51 -9.46 -4.76 15.50
CA SER A 51 -9.01 -3.44 15.92
C SER A 51 -7.69 -3.04 15.26
N LEU A 52 -7.40 -1.72 15.25
CA LEU A 52 -6.11 -1.18 14.81
C LEU A 52 -4.98 -1.68 15.71
N GLU A 53 -5.21 -1.75 17.01
CA GLU A 53 -4.22 -2.28 17.96
C GLU A 53 -3.81 -3.70 17.60
N GLU A 54 -4.77 -4.57 17.35
CA GLU A 54 -4.52 -5.98 17.07
C GLU A 54 -3.71 -6.18 15.79
N ILE A 55 -4.10 -5.51 14.69
CA ILE A 55 -3.39 -5.65 13.41
C ILE A 55 -1.99 -5.06 13.47
N ILE A 56 -1.80 -3.89 14.10
CA ILE A 56 -0.52 -3.22 14.18
C ILE A 56 0.45 -4.00 15.08
N SER A 57 -0.01 -4.43 16.27
CA SER A 57 0.83 -5.19 17.20
C SER A 57 1.32 -6.52 16.62
N SER A 58 0.53 -7.14 15.75
CA SER A 58 0.87 -8.43 15.14
C SER A 58 1.67 -8.33 13.83
N SER A 59 1.99 -7.12 13.36
CA SER A 59 2.61 -6.90 12.05
C SER A 59 3.95 -6.18 12.15
N ASP A 60 4.84 -6.44 11.20
CA ASP A 60 6.09 -5.72 11.02
C ASP A 60 5.93 -4.55 10.03
N MET A 61 5.10 -4.78 9.00
CA MET A 61 4.81 -3.79 7.96
C MET A 61 3.30 -3.66 7.76
N ILE A 62 2.80 -2.43 7.74
CA ILE A 62 1.38 -2.12 7.59
C ILE A 62 1.16 -1.23 6.37
N PHE A 63 0.30 -1.68 5.46
CA PHE A 63 -0.18 -0.90 4.35
C PHE A 63 -1.52 -0.25 4.66
N PHE A 64 -1.57 1.07 4.58
CA PHE A 64 -2.80 1.86 4.59
C PHE A 64 -3.34 1.91 3.17
N THR A 65 -4.38 1.14 2.91
CA THR A 65 -5.05 1.02 1.61
C THR A 65 -6.50 1.50 1.68
N VAL A 66 -6.71 2.48 2.52
CA VAL A 66 -7.95 3.28 2.63
C VAL A 66 -7.95 4.37 1.53
N PRO A 67 -9.09 5.04 1.26
CA PRO A 67 -9.12 6.21 0.38
C PRO A 67 -8.10 7.28 0.80
N ASP A 68 -7.56 8.02 -0.17
CA ASP A 68 -6.48 8.96 0.05
C ASP A 68 -6.82 10.05 1.10
N ASP A 69 -8.06 10.53 1.10
CA ASP A 69 -8.59 11.50 2.05
C ASP A 69 -8.78 10.96 3.47
N CYS A 70 -8.78 9.63 3.64
CA CYS A 70 -8.90 8.98 4.95
C CYS A 70 -7.54 8.60 5.58
N ILE A 71 -6.43 8.66 4.84
CA ILE A 71 -5.13 8.15 5.32
C ILE A 71 -4.70 8.86 6.61
N SER A 72 -4.79 10.19 6.64
CA SER A 72 -4.37 10.98 7.80
C SER A 72 -5.21 10.69 9.04
N GLU A 73 -6.55 10.60 8.89
CA GLU A 73 -7.46 10.31 10.01
C GLU A 73 -7.19 8.91 10.58
N VAL A 74 -7.07 7.91 9.70
CA VAL A 74 -6.81 6.54 10.11
C VAL A 74 -5.42 6.39 10.74
N TRP A 75 -4.43 7.18 10.26
CA TRP A 75 -3.11 7.23 10.89
C TRP A 75 -3.16 7.79 12.31
N GLU A 76 -3.86 8.89 12.55
CA GLU A 76 -3.99 9.44 13.91
C GLU A 76 -4.57 8.44 14.91
N ALA A 77 -5.53 7.63 14.48
CA ALA A 77 -6.09 6.55 15.30
C ALA A 77 -5.13 5.35 15.47
N ALA A 78 -4.29 5.08 14.49
CA ALA A 78 -3.34 3.97 14.47
C ALA A 78 -2.01 4.29 15.18
N LYS A 79 -1.60 5.55 15.16
CA LYS A 79 -0.30 6.06 15.65
C LYS A 79 0.04 5.60 17.08
N PRO A 80 -0.88 5.56 18.07
CA PRO A 80 -0.55 5.11 19.42
C PRO A 80 -0.03 3.67 19.52
N TYR A 81 -0.29 2.84 18.50
CA TYR A 81 0.10 1.43 18.48
C TYR A 81 1.29 1.17 17.56
N ALA A 82 1.69 2.15 16.74
CA ALA A 82 2.67 2.00 15.66
C ALA A 82 4.10 2.26 16.16
N HIS A 83 4.64 1.37 17.00
CA HIS A 83 6.01 1.47 17.48
C HIS A 83 6.96 0.58 16.66
N GLU A 84 8.05 1.20 16.14
CA GLU A 84 9.12 0.51 15.38
C GLU A 84 8.59 -0.33 14.20
N LYS A 85 7.61 0.22 13.46
CA LYS A 85 6.97 -0.45 12.33
C LYS A 85 7.40 0.18 11.00
N ILE A 86 7.19 -0.56 9.93
CA ILE A 86 7.19 -0.03 8.57
C ILE A 86 5.75 0.33 8.22
N ILE A 87 5.51 1.60 8.00
CA ILE A 87 4.18 2.15 7.68
C ILE A 87 4.19 2.60 6.23
N ALA A 88 3.27 2.11 5.44
CA ALA A 88 3.21 2.45 4.02
C ALA A 88 1.78 2.80 3.59
N HIS A 89 1.64 3.62 2.56
CA HIS A 89 0.39 3.82 1.82
C HIS A 89 0.62 3.65 0.32
N CYS A 90 -0.48 3.56 -0.44
CA CYS A 90 -0.43 3.35 -1.90
C CYS A 90 -0.89 4.56 -2.71
N SER A 91 -1.08 5.73 -2.10
CA SER A 91 -1.45 6.94 -2.83
C SER A 91 -0.38 7.35 -3.84
N GLY A 92 -0.80 7.70 -5.05
CA GLY A 92 0.07 8.28 -6.06
C GLY A 92 0.39 9.75 -5.81
N ILE A 93 -0.43 10.45 -5.02
CA ILE A 93 -0.37 11.91 -4.79
C ILE A 93 0.38 12.23 -3.50
N HIS A 94 0.00 11.59 -2.39
CA HIS A 94 0.56 11.87 -1.07
C HIS A 94 1.97 11.31 -0.93
N SER A 95 2.85 12.08 -0.28
CA SER A 95 4.15 11.60 0.19
C SER A 95 3.98 10.86 1.53
N SER A 96 5.03 10.17 1.97
CA SER A 96 5.11 9.55 3.29
C SER A 96 4.93 10.54 4.45
N GLY A 97 5.13 11.83 4.20
CA GLY A 97 4.90 12.91 5.16
C GLY A 97 3.44 13.05 5.63
N ILE A 98 2.48 12.35 4.99
CA ILE A 98 1.09 12.30 5.48
C ILE A 98 0.98 11.60 6.85
N PHE A 99 1.97 10.78 7.22
CA PHE A 99 2.07 10.13 8.52
C PHE A 99 2.73 11.06 9.54
N SER A 100 1.96 12.01 10.06
CA SER A 100 2.40 13.04 11.01
C SER A 100 3.10 12.43 12.23
N ASP A 101 4.17 13.09 12.73
CA ASP A 101 4.91 12.70 13.94
C ASP A 101 5.42 11.24 13.94
N ILE A 102 5.60 10.62 12.79
CA ILE A 102 5.99 9.20 12.70
C ILE A 102 7.34 8.92 13.39
N GLU A 103 8.24 9.90 13.39
CA GLU A 103 9.55 9.81 14.06
C GLU A 103 9.43 9.56 15.55
N ARG A 104 8.36 10.04 16.19
CA ARG A 104 8.10 9.81 17.64
C ARG A 104 7.73 8.37 17.96
N THR A 105 7.30 7.62 16.96
CA THR A 105 6.96 6.21 17.11
C THR A 105 8.15 5.28 16.87
N GLY A 106 9.28 5.81 16.39
CA GLY A 106 10.42 5.02 15.93
C GLY A 106 10.16 4.26 14.63
N SER A 107 9.00 4.47 14.01
CA SER A 107 8.60 3.81 12.76
C SER A 107 9.18 4.51 11.54
N MET A 108 9.10 3.86 10.39
CA MET A 108 9.55 4.36 9.10
C MET A 108 8.37 4.47 8.14
N ALA A 109 8.22 5.64 7.49
CA ALA A 109 7.12 5.93 6.58
C ALA A 109 7.50 5.78 5.11
N TYR A 110 6.56 5.22 4.33
CA TYR A 110 6.72 5.04 2.89
C TYR A 110 5.43 5.35 2.13
N SER A 111 5.60 5.85 0.92
CA SER A 111 4.61 5.75 -0.14
C SER A 111 5.10 4.71 -1.15
N ILE A 112 4.33 3.64 -1.35
CA ILE A 112 4.65 2.55 -2.27
C ILE A 112 3.50 2.42 -3.26
N HIS A 113 3.63 3.07 -4.41
CA HIS A 113 2.55 3.19 -5.38
C HIS A 113 2.77 2.25 -6.57
N PRO A 114 1.86 1.29 -6.83
CA PRO A 114 1.87 0.50 -8.06
C PRO A 114 1.45 1.36 -9.24
N LEU A 115 2.30 1.42 -10.30
CA LEU A 115 2.00 2.19 -11.51
C LEU A 115 1.05 1.42 -12.42
N CYS A 116 -0.17 1.20 -11.95
CA CYS A 116 -1.25 0.58 -12.70
C CYS A 116 -2.62 0.92 -12.12
N ALA A 117 -3.65 0.76 -12.94
CA ALA A 117 -5.04 0.84 -12.47
C ALA A 117 -5.44 -0.50 -11.81
N ILE A 118 -5.86 -0.43 -10.55
CA ILE A 118 -6.42 -1.58 -9.82
C ILE A 118 -7.95 -1.44 -9.83
N SER A 119 -8.57 -2.01 -10.82
CA SER A 119 -10.02 -1.86 -11.08
C SER A 119 -10.88 -2.92 -10.41
N ASP A 120 -10.35 -4.13 -10.23
CA ASP A 120 -11.08 -5.25 -9.64
C ASP A 120 -10.34 -5.86 -8.45
N ARG A 121 -11.10 -6.18 -7.40
CA ARG A 121 -10.61 -6.67 -6.12
C ARG A 121 -9.99 -8.07 -6.18
N LYS A 122 -10.48 -8.92 -7.10
CA LYS A 122 -10.16 -10.35 -7.14
C LYS A 122 -9.24 -10.74 -8.28
N THR A 123 -9.13 -9.91 -9.30
CA THR A 123 -8.39 -10.25 -10.53
C THR A 123 -7.18 -9.35 -10.79
N SER A 124 -7.20 -8.07 -10.34
CA SER A 124 -6.11 -7.12 -10.63
C SER A 124 -4.74 -7.56 -10.08
N TRP A 125 -4.69 -8.41 -9.06
CA TRP A 125 -3.44 -8.93 -8.51
C TRP A 125 -2.60 -9.71 -9.55
N GLN A 126 -3.22 -10.31 -10.56
CA GLN A 126 -2.54 -11.10 -11.60
C GLN A 126 -1.62 -10.24 -12.47
N ALA A 127 -1.96 -8.97 -12.68
CA ALA A 127 -1.16 -8.04 -13.47
C ALA A 127 -0.01 -7.41 -12.67
N LEU A 128 0.03 -7.52 -11.34
CA LEU A 128 1.01 -6.84 -10.50
C LEU A 128 2.44 -7.33 -10.69
N GLY A 129 2.66 -8.50 -11.30
CA GLY A 129 3.99 -9.04 -11.56
C GLY A 129 4.84 -8.18 -12.50
N ASP A 130 4.21 -7.51 -13.46
CA ASP A 130 4.87 -6.68 -14.47
C ASP A 130 4.85 -5.18 -14.13
N VAL A 131 4.27 -4.83 -12.97
CA VAL A 131 4.09 -3.44 -12.56
C VAL A 131 5.36 -2.87 -11.94
N LEU A 132 5.70 -1.65 -12.34
CA LEU A 132 6.69 -0.82 -11.66
C LEU A 132 6.08 -0.26 -10.37
N PHE A 133 6.79 -0.42 -9.25
CA PHE A 133 6.43 0.25 -8.00
C PHE A 133 7.31 1.46 -7.77
N THR A 134 6.71 2.63 -7.59
CA THR A 134 7.46 3.79 -7.12
C THR A 134 7.47 3.83 -5.62
N ILE A 135 8.63 4.12 -5.06
CA ILE A 135 8.87 4.16 -3.62
C ILE A 135 9.35 5.56 -3.27
N GLU A 136 8.76 6.15 -2.26
CA GLU A 136 9.18 7.40 -1.62
C GLU A 136 9.12 7.19 -0.12
N GLY A 137 10.02 7.75 0.67
CA GLY A 137 10.00 7.68 2.13
C GLY A 137 11.37 7.59 2.78
N ASP A 138 11.43 6.98 3.94
CA ASP A 138 12.60 6.90 4.80
C ASP A 138 13.78 6.19 4.14
N GLU A 139 14.88 6.90 3.96
CA GLU A 139 16.07 6.37 3.27
C GLU A 139 16.80 5.27 4.07
N ARG A 140 16.63 5.22 5.40
CA ARG A 140 17.32 4.26 6.27
C ARG A 140 17.04 2.80 5.92
N ASN A 141 15.87 2.51 5.34
CA ASN A 141 15.46 1.13 5.04
C ASN A 141 15.00 0.94 3.57
N ILE A 142 15.24 1.93 2.70
CA ILE A 142 14.78 1.90 1.30
C ILE A 142 15.31 0.69 0.54
N SER A 143 16.58 0.35 0.73
CA SER A 143 17.21 -0.79 0.06
C SER A 143 16.54 -2.12 0.42
N ASN A 144 16.11 -2.29 1.67
CA ASN A 144 15.39 -3.49 2.09
C ASN A 144 13.99 -3.57 1.45
N ILE A 145 13.29 -2.43 1.34
CA ILE A 145 12.00 -2.37 0.64
C ILE A 145 12.20 -2.71 -0.85
N GLN A 146 13.19 -2.10 -1.52
CA GLN A 146 13.50 -2.41 -2.92
C GLN A 146 13.87 -3.87 -3.12
N ASN A 147 14.69 -4.45 -2.25
CA ASN A 147 15.06 -5.86 -2.28
C ASN A 147 13.85 -6.77 -2.10
N MET A 148 12.90 -6.40 -1.24
CA MET A 148 11.65 -7.15 -1.06
C MET A 148 10.87 -7.24 -2.38
N PHE A 149 10.73 -6.13 -3.11
CA PHE A 149 10.05 -6.11 -4.40
C PHE A 149 10.85 -6.82 -5.50
N ALA A 150 12.18 -6.66 -5.53
CA ALA A 150 13.05 -7.37 -6.47
C ALA A 150 12.95 -8.89 -6.33
N GLN A 151 12.87 -9.41 -5.10
CA GLN A 151 12.65 -10.84 -4.83
C GLN A 151 11.29 -11.35 -5.29
N MET A 152 10.29 -10.46 -5.44
CA MET A 152 8.99 -10.78 -6.03
C MET A 152 8.99 -10.66 -7.57
N GLY A 153 10.10 -10.20 -8.16
CA GLY A 153 10.25 -9.99 -9.61
C GLY A 153 9.84 -8.59 -10.07
N ASN A 154 9.49 -7.68 -9.17
CA ASN A 154 9.08 -6.33 -9.54
C ASN A 154 10.27 -5.39 -9.69
N ARG A 155 10.13 -4.47 -10.65
CA ARG A 155 10.99 -3.29 -10.73
C ARG A 155 10.50 -2.22 -9.77
N THR A 156 11.44 -1.46 -9.21
CA THR A 156 11.15 -0.31 -8.35
C THR A 156 11.88 0.92 -8.82
N CYS A 157 11.31 2.09 -8.56
CA CYS A 157 11.93 3.39 -8.78
C CYS A 157 11.77 4.24 -7.53
N PHE A 158 12.87 4.78 -7.00
CA PHE A 158 12.80 5.76 -5.92
C PHE A 158 12.48 7.14 -6.50
N ILE A 159 11.57 7.85 -5.86
CA ILE A 159 11.22 9.24 -6.19
C ILE A 159 11.26 10.08 -4.90
N SER A 160 11.63 11.35 -5.01
CA SER A 160 11.56 12.26 -3.87
C SER A 160 10.13 12.74 -3.62
N ALA A 161 9.83 13.13 -2.39
CA ALA A 161 8.51 13.68 -1.99
C ALA A 161 8.07 14.85 -2.88
N GLU A 162 9.00 15.73 -3.25
CA GLU A 162 8.77 16.90 -4.12
C GLU A 162 8.31 16.53 -5.53
N ASN A 163 8.71 15.34 -6.01
CA ASN A 163 8.40 14.89 -7.36
C ASN A 163 7.13 14.02 -7.43
N LYS A 164 6.51 13.67 -6.28
CA LYS A 164 5.32 12.80 -6.29
C LYS A 164 4.17 13.37 -7.12
N ILE A 165 3.82 14.63 -6.93
CA ILE A 165 2.72 15.27 -7.68
C ILE A 165 3.01 15.27 -9.17
N LYS A 166 4.25 15.63 -9.58
CA LYS A 166 4.65 15.63 -10.99
C LYS A 166 4.61 14.23 -11.59
N TYR A 167 5.11 13.24 -10.84
CA TYR A 167 5.06 11.84 -11.22
C TYR A 167 3.61 11.37 -11.42
N HIS A 168 2.72 11.64 -10.46
CA HIS A 168 1.32 11.23 -10.58
C HIS A 168 0.59 11.91 -11.74
N ALA A 169 0.85 13.20 -11.97
CA ALA A 169 0.31 13.91 -13.13
C ALA A 169 0.79 13.27 -14.45
N ALA A 170 2.07 12.95 -14.56
CA ALA A 170 2.62 12.29 -15.76
C ALA A 170 2.02 10.88 -15.95
N ALA A 171 1.88 10.09 -14.88
CA ALA A 171 1.26 8.77 -14.92
C ALA A 171 -0.22 8.83 -15.36
N SER A 172 -0.97 9.79 -14.82
CA SER A 172 -2.39 10.01 -15.17
C SER A 172 -2.55 10.46 -16.62
N LEU A 173 -1.68 11.34 -17.11
CA LEU A 173 -1.65 11.77 -18.53
C LEU A 173 -1.35 10.58 -19.45
N ALA A 174 -0.34 9.78 -19.13
CA ALA A 174 0.07 8.63 -19.94
C ALA A 174 -0.95 7.49 -19.96
N SER A 175 -1.81 7.36 -18.97
CA SER A 175 -2.83 6.30 -18.87
C SER A 175 -4.23 6.79 -19.21
N ASN A 176 -4.80 7.66 -18.37
CA ASN A 176 -6.21 8.03 -18.44
C ASN A 176 -6.52 8.93 -19.65
N HIS A 177 -5.65 9.91 -19.92
CA HIS A 177 -5.88 10.85 -21.04
C HIS A 177 -5.62 10.19 -22.39
N MET A 178 -4.60 9.31 -22.49
CA MET A 178 -4.40 8.53 -23.72
C MET A 178 -5.60 7.66 -24.02
N THR A 179 -6.16 6.99 -22.99
CA THR A 179 -7.38 6.18 -23.16
C THR A 179 -8.56 7.05 -23.63
N ALA A 180 -8.75 8.23 -23.04
CA ALA A 180 -9.83 9.15 -23.46
C ALA A 180 -9.67 9.59 -24.91
N VAL A 181 -8.44 9.91 -25.37
CA VAL A 181 -8.17 10.28 -26.77
C VAL A 181 -8.52 9.13 -27.72
N PHE A 182 -8.17 7.89 -27.39
CA PHE A 182 -8.51 6.73 -28.21
C PHE A 182 -10.03 6.47 -28.29
N PHE A 183 -10.80 6.82 -27.27
CA PHE A 183 -12.25 6.67 -27.31
C PHE A 183 -12.97 7.80 -28.06
N MET A 184 -12.31 8.94 -28.32
CA MET A 184 -12.86 10.08 -29.07
C MET A 184 -12.49 10.06 -30.56
N ALA A 185 -11.56 9.21 -30.98
CA ALA A 185 -11.10 9.05 -32.35
C ALA A 185 -11.85 7.91 -33.06
#